data_5c3fffbb96bdf4aa338580fa110ee97b
#
_entry.id   5c3fffbb96bdf4aa338580fa110ee97b
#
_cell.length_a   1.000
_cell.length_b   1.000
_cell.length_c   1.000
_cell.angle_alpha   90.00
_cell.angle_beta   90.00
_cell.angle_gamma   90.00
#
_symmetry.space_group_name_H-M   'P 1'
#
loop_
_entity.id
_entity.type
_entity.pdbx_description
1 polymer ?
#
loop_
_entity_poly.entity_id
_entity_poly.type
_entity_poly.pdbx_seq_one_letter_code
_entity_poly.pdbx_strand_id
1 'polypeptide(L)'
;MKNLIIRRANYGEVEIIQNLNNDLINYEMAQGFDSYIKDWALSEESRKYFLDLIENQYVVVAEVEGEIVGYLAGSIYQDLSYSYYSGLTAEANNMFVKEGYRAYGIGAKLMSSFLDWCKQNNAKRVMVTASSKNEKTIKFYRNMGFDDINLTLKKEL
;
A
#
# COMPACT_ATOMS: atom_id res chain seq x y z
N MET A 1 17.45 12.84 -5.88
CA MET A 1 16.54 13.70 -5.09
C MET A 1 17.23 13.99 -3.78
N LYS A 2 17.41 15.27 -3.44
CA LYS A 2 18.07 15.66 -2.19
C LYS A 2 17.11 15.39 -1.02
N ASN A 3 17.63 14.86 0.10
CA ASN A 3 16.92 14.69 1.38
C ASN A 3 15.67 13.78 1.34
N LEU A 4 15.68 12.68 0.57
CA LEU A 4 14.65 11.65 0.69
C LEU A 4 14.88 10.81 1.94
N ILE A 5 13.89 10.77 2.83
CA ILE A 5 13.85 9.96 4.05
C ILE A 5 12.70 8.97 3.96
N ILE A 6 12.97 7.70 4.24
CA ILE A 6 11.96 6.65 4.42
C ILE A 6 11.92 6.32 5.91
N ARG A 7 10.77 6.52 6.55
CA ARG A 7 10.61 6.33 8.00
C ARG A 7 9.21 5.87 8.38
N ARG A 8 9.08 5.30 9.57
CA ARG A 8 7.75 4.98 10.12
C ARG A 8 6.90 6.24 10.22
N ALA A 9 5.61 6.07 9.94
CA ALA A 9 4.61 7.10 10.21
C ALA A 9 4.34 7.20 11.72
N ASN A 10 3.90 8.38 12.15
CA ASN A 10 3.41 8.61 13.51
C ASN A 10 1.91 8.98 13.52
N TYR A 11 1.29 8.96 14.69
CA TYR A 11 -0.15 9.24 14.83
C TYR A 11 -0.59 10.61 14.30
N GLY A 12 0.25 11.63 14.43
CA GLY A 12 -0.05 12.98 13.97
C GLY A 12 -0.13 13.10 12.44
N GLU A 13 0.32 12.08 11.71
CA GLU A 13 0.37 12.07 10.24
C GLU A 13 -0.82 11.35 9.59
N VAL A 14 -1.76 10.82 10.38
CA VAL A 14 -2.90 10.06 9.88
C VAL A 14 -3.72 10.83 8.84
N GLU A 15 -3.95 12.12 9.02
CA GLU A 15 -4.68 12.95 8.07
C GLU A 15 -3.93 13.11 6.73
N ILE A 16 -2.60 13.23 6.78
CA ILE A 16 -1.77 13.28 5.57
C ILE A 16 -1.87 11.94 4.82
N ILE A 17 -1.86 10.82 5.55
CA ILE A 17 -1.99 9.47 4.96
C ILE A 17 -3.38 9.29 4.35
N GLN A 18 -4.46 9.74 5.01
CA GLN A 18 -5.81 9.73 4.46
C GLN A 18 -5.90 10.53 3.16
N ASN A 19 -5.29 11.72 3.09
CA ASN A 19 -5.26 12.51 1.87
C ASN A 19 -4.49 11.82 0.74
N LEU A 20 -3.34 11.20 1.03
CA LEU A 20 -2.61 10.41 0.04
C LEU A 20 -3.39 9.16 -0.41
N ASN A 21 -4.15 8.55 0.48
CA ASN A 21 -5.05 7.44 0.13
C ASN A 21 -6.22 7.91 -0.74
N ASN A 22 -6.77 9.09 -0.48
CA ASN A 22 -7.77 9.70 -1.34
C ASN A 22 -7.23 9.98 -2.74
N ASP A 23 -6.01 10.46 -2.85
CA ASP A 23 -5.33 10.65 -4.14
C ASP A 23 -5.11 9.32 -4.88
N LEU A 24 -4.76 8.24 -4.16
CA LEU A 24 -4.68 6.88 -4.71
C LEU A 24 -6.02 6.43 -5.29
N ILE A 25 -7.08 6.54 -4.50
CA ILE A 25 -8.45 6.14 -4.91
C ILE A 25 -8.87 6.92 -6.15
N ASN A 26 -8.69 8.23 -6.16
CA ASN A 26 -9.02 9.07 -7.30
C ASN A 26 -8.20 8.70 -8.55
N TYR A 27 -6.92 8.40 -8.38
CA TYR A 27 -6.06 7.94 -9.47
C TYR A 27 -6.56 6.61 -10.06
N GLU A 28 -6.92 5.64 -9.24
CA GLU A 28 -7.41 4.34 -9.69
C GLU A 28 -8.81 4.42 -10.31
N MET A 29 -9.70 5.24 -9.75
CA MET A 29 -11.02 5.51 -10.35
C MET A 29 -10.87 6.13 -11.75
N ALA A 30 -9.93 7.05 -11.94
CA ALA A 30 -9.63 7.63 -13.25
C ALA A 30 -9.09 6.59 -14.26
N GLN A 31 -8.51 5.47 -13.78
CA GLN A 31 -8.12 4.32 -14.59
C GLN A 31 -9.30 3.36 -14.88
N GLY A 32 -10.50 3.66 -14.36
CA GLY A 32 -11.72 2.86 -14.53
C GLY A 32 -11.89 1.74 -13.50
N PHE A 33 -11.24 1.83 -12.35
CA PHE A 33 -11.58 0.98 -11.20
C PHE A 33 -12.77 1.59 -10.45
N ASP A 34 -13.88 0.87 -10.34
CA ASP A 34 -15.18 1.38 -9.89
C ASP A 34 -15.68 0.77 -8.55
N SER A 35 -14.81 0.05 -7.84
CA SER A 35 -15.21 -0.70 -6.64
C SER A 35 -14.93 0.04 -5.32
N TYR A 36 -14.53 1.30 -5.37
CA TYR A 36 -14.32 2.10 -4.17
C TYR A 36 -15.62 2.72 -3.64
N ILE A 37 -15.72 2.80 -2.30
CA ILE A 37 -16.75 3.57 -1.63
C ILE A 37 -16.35 5.06 -1.72
N LYS A 38 -17.24 5.87 -2.29
CA LYS A 38 -17.03 7.32 -2.40
C LYS A 38 -16.76 7.92 -1.01
N ASP A 39 -15.79 8.83 -0.96
CA ASP A 39 -15.40 9.59 0.24
C ASP A 39 -14.90 8.76 1.44
N TRP A 40 -14.75 7.42 1.28
CA TRP A 40 -14.27 6.57 2.36
C TRP A 40 -12.90 7.00 2.90
N ALA A 41 -11.97 7.38 2.01
CA ALA A 41 -10.61 7.73 2.41
C ALA A 41 -10.54 8.87 3.45
N LEU A 42 -11.50 9.79 3.43
CA LEU A 42 -11.58 10.93 4.35
C LEU A 42 -12.55 10.72 5.52
N SER A 43 -13.11 9.51 5.64
CA SER A 43 -14.05 9.16 6.70
C SER A 43 -13.36 8.88 8.05
N GLU A 44 -14.16 8.83 9.11
CA GLU A 44 -13.70 8.43 10.44
C GLU A 44 -13.31 6.93 10.49
N GLU A 45 -13.95 6.08 9.68
CA GLU A 45 -13.61 4.67 9.54
C GLU A 45 -12.20 4.51 8.96
N SER A 46 -11.88 5.26 7.89
CA SER A 46 -10.55 5.30 7.31
C SER A 46 -9.50 5.81 8.31
N ARG A 47 -9.85 6.84 9.09
CA ARG A 47 -8.98 7.34 10.15
C ARG A 47 -8.64 6.27 11.18
N LYS A 48 -9.63 5.56 11.68
CA LYS A 48 -9.44 4.44 12.63
C LYS A 48 -8.60 3.32 12.02
N TYR A 49 -8.85 2.97 10.77
CA TYR A 49 -8.09 1.97 10.02
C TYR A 49 -6.60 2.33 9.95
N PHE A 50 -6.26 3.55 9.55
CA PHE A 50 -4.85 3.95 9.46
C PHE A 50 -4.19 4.12 10.82
N LEU A 51 -4.91 4.59 11.85
CA LEU A 51 -4.38 4.63 13.23
C LEU A 51 -4.05 3.23 13.74
N ASP A 52 -4.92 2.25 13.51
CA ASP A 52 -4.65 0.85 13.88
C ASP A 52 -3.42 0.29 13.14
N LEU A 53 -3.28 0.56 11.83
CA LEU A 53 -2.09 0.14 11.10
C LEU A 53 -0.80 0.81 11.58
N ILE A 54 -0.86 2.09 11.97
CA ILE A 54 0.29 2.80 12.53
C ILE A 54 0.71 2.17 13.88
N GLU A 55 -0.25 1.84 14.72
CA GLU A 55 -0.03 1.29 16.06
C GLU A 55 0.40 -0.18 16.03
N ASN A 56 -0.37 -1.01 15.35
CA ASN A 56 -0.31 -2.46 15.50
C ASN A 56 0.35 -3.18 14.31
N GLN A 57 0.57 -2.48 13.20
CA GLN A 57 1.07 -3.05 11.97
C GLN A 57 2.22 -2.21 11.37
N TYR A 58 2.15 -1.88 10.09
CA TYR A 58 3.21 -1.17 9.41
C TYR A 58 2.68 -0.04 8.52
N VAL A 59 3.07 1.20 8.84
CA VAL A 59 2.91 2.33 7.94
C VAL A 59 4.24 3.06 7.83
N VAL A 60 4.71 3.24 6.61
CA VAL A 60 5.94 3.94 6.27
C VAL A 60 5.66 5.09 5.32
N VAL A 61 6.33 6.20 5.51
CA VAL A 61 6.21 7.39 4.68
C VAL A 61 7.52 7.73 3.99
N ALA A 62 7.41 8.35 2.83
CA ALA A 62 8.51 8.97 2.11
C ALA A 62 8.42 10.48 2.28
N GLU A 63 9.43 11.07 2.89
CA GLU A 63 9.55 12.49 3.14
C GLU A 63 10.65 13.09 2.28
N VAL A 64 10.37 14.19 1.61
CA VAL A 64 11.32 14.98 0.81
C VAL A 64 11.26 16.41 1.27
N GLU A 65 12.39 16.93 1.79
CA GLU A 65 12.50 18.32 2.27
C GLU A 65 11.41 18.72 3.29
N GLY A 66 11.00 17.77 4.16
CA GLY A 66 9.98 17.98 5.18
C GLY A 66 8.53 17.76 4.72
N GLU A 67 8.31 17.45 3.43
CA GLU A 67 6.99 17.11 2.89
C GLU A 67 6.83 15.59 2.75
N ILE A 68 5.72 15.03 3.24
CA ILE A 68 5.36 13.63 2.98
C ILE A 68 4.76 13.54 1.57
N VAL A 69 5.47 12.81 0.70
CA VAL A 69 5.16 12.71 -0.72
C VAL A 69 4.69 11.32 -1.16
N GLY A 70 4.70 10.37 -0.23
CA GLY A 70 4.21 9.01 -0.47
C GLY A 70 4.16 8.21 0.81
N TYR A 71 3.45 7.08 0.75
CA TYR A 71 3.32 6.15 1.86
C TYR A 71 3.12 4.73 1.37
N LEU A 72 3.36 3.77 2.27
CA LEU A 72 2.91 2.39 2.16
C LEU A 72 2.34 1.98 3.51
N ALA A 73 1.15 1.39 3.49
CA ALA A 73 0.52 0.74 4.62
C ALA A 73 0.39 -0.75 4.36
N GLY A 74 0.74 -1.57 5.33
CA GLY A 74 0.70 -3.02 5.21
C GLY A 74 0.51 -3.71 6.56
N SER A 75 0.15 -4.98 6.49
CA SER A 75 -0.18 -5.80 7.66
C SER A 75 0.37 -7.22 7.52
N ILE A 76 0.47 -7.93 8.66
CA ILE A 76 0.75 -9.36 8.71
C ILE A 76 -0.42 -10.04 9.38
N TYR A 77 -0.87 -11.16 8.81
CA TYR A 77 -1.94 -11.98 9.36
C TYR A 77 -1.62 -13.47 9.21
N GLN A 78 -2.27 -14.29 10.03
CA GLN A 78 -2.25 -15.74 9.88
C GLN A 78 -3.32 -16.12 8.86
N ASP A 79 -2.89 -16.73 7.76
CA ASP A 79 -3.85 -17.30 6.81
C ASP A 79 -4.42 -18.59 7.41
N LEU A 80 -5.72 -18.59 7.69
CA LEU A 80 -6.45 -19.71 8.27
C LEU A 80 -7.25 -20.52 7.24
N SER A 81 -7.01 -20.27 5.97
CA SER A 81 -7.67 -21.02 4.90
C SER A 81 -7.20 -22.48 4.89
N TYR A 82 -8.12 -23.42 5.13
CA TYR A 82 -7.83 -24.84 5.22
C TYR A 82 -7.27 -25.47 3.94
N SER A 83 -7.48 -24.84 2.79
CA SER A 83 -7.11 -25.39 1.48
C SER A 83 -5.93 -24.67 0.83
N TYR A 84 -5.38 -23.65 1.47
CA TYR A 84 -4.29 -22.86 0.96
C TYR A 84 -3.09 -22.84 1.91
N TYR A 85 -2.23 -21.86 1.75
CA TYR A 85 -1.03 -21.72 2.51
C TYR A 85 -1.31 -21.43 4.00
N SER A 86 -0.69 -22.20 4.90
CA SER A 86 -0.78 -22.01 6.36
C SER A 86 0.50 -21.37 6.89
N GLY A 87 0.57 -20.08 6.93
CA GLY A 87 1.73 -19.34 7.45
C GLY A 87 1.43 -17.87 7.60
N LEU A 88 2.39 -17.14 8.19
CA LEU A 88 2.28 -15.68 8.26
C LEU A 88 2.38 -15.10 6.86
N THR A 89 1.33 -14.43 6.45
CA THR A 89 1.24 -13.70 5.18
C THR A 89 1.25 -12.20 5.48
N ALA A 90 2.09 -11.46 4.80
CA ALA A 90 2.05 -10.01 4.80
C ALA A 90 1.29 -9.52 3.56
N GLU A 91 0.60 -8.40 3.69
CA GLU A 91 -0.07 -7.72 2.59
C GLU A 91 0.30 -6.24 2.57
N ALA A 92 0.75 -5.75 1.41
CA ALA A 92 0.85 -4.32 1.17
C ALA A 92 -0.54 -3.81 0.79
N ASN A 93 -1.27 -3.30 1.78
CA ASN A 93 -2.67 -2.90 1.64
C ASN A 93 -2.85 -1.70 0.72
N ASN A 94 -2.02 -0.67 0.90
CA ASN A 94 -2.08 0.56 0.12
C ASN A 94 -0.67 1.11 -0.10
N MET A 95 -0.40 1.63 -1.28
CA MET A 95 0.84 2.35 -1.57
C MET A 95 0.57 3.46 -2.60
N PHE A 96 1.04 4.66 -2.32
CA PHE A 96 0.93 5.78 -3.25
C PHE A 96 2.15 6.70 -3.16
N VAL A 97 2.52 7.27 -4.30
CA VAL A 97 3.52 8.33 -4.43
C VAL A 97 2.92 9.44 -5.29
N LYS A 98 2.96 10.69 -4.80
CA LYS A 98 2.50 11.87 -5.52
C LYS A 98 3.11 11.92 -6.92
N GLU A 99 2.35 12.34 -7.91
CA GLU A 99 2.74 12.29 -9.33
C GLU A 99 4.08 12.98 -9.61
N GLY A 100 4.29 14.17 -9.08
CA GLY A 100 5.54 14.93 -9.26
C GLY A 100 6.79 14.28 -8.64
N TYR A 101 6.61 13.23 -7.84
CA TYR A 101 7.69 12.49 -7.16
C TYR A 101 7.87 11.06 -7.68
N ARG A 102 7.13 10.66 -8.71
CA ARG A 102 7.25 9.34 -9.34
C ARG A 102 8.51 9.24 -10.20
N ALA A 103 8.90 8.01 -10.54
CA ALA A 103 10.11 7.68 -11.32
C ALA A 103 11.46 8.00 -10.65
N TYR A 104 11.47 8.39 -9.38
CA TYR A 104 12.69 8.59 -8.58
C TYR A 104 13.01 7.43 -7.63
N GLY A 105 12.37 6.27 -7.82
CA GLY A 105 12.60 5.08 -7.00
C GLY A 105 11.95 5.10 -5.61
N ILE A 106 11.10 6.08 -5.30
CA ILE A 106 10.45 6.21 -3.97
C ILE A 106 9.58 4.99 -3.66
N GLY A 107 8.74 4.56 -4.61
CA GLY A 107 7.89 3.38 -4.43
C GLY A 107 8.71 2.11 -4.13
N ALA A 108 9.84 1.92 -4.82
CA ALA A 108 10.74 0.80 -4.57
C ALA A 108 11.36 0.86 -3.16
N LYS A 109 11.72 2.04 -2.67
CA LYS A 109 12.26 2.22 -1.32
C LYS A 109 11.20 1.98 -0.24
N LEU A 110 9.97 2.46 -0.43
CA LEU A 110 8.84 2.16 0.46
C LEU A 110 8.60 0.65 0.53
N MET A 111 8.53 -0.02 -0.62
CA MET A 111 8.34 -1.47 -0.70
C MET A 111 9.50 -2.24 -0.07
N SER A 112 10.75 -1.85 -0.32
CA SER A 112 11.91 -2.49 0.31
C SER A 112 11.87 -2.39 1.84
N SER A 113 11.50 -1.22 2.38
CA SER A 113 11.33 -1.03 3.82
C SER A 113 10.24 -1.94 4.41
N PHE A 114 9.14 -2.12 3.69
CA PHE A 114 8.08 -3.04 4.07
C PHE A 114 8.53 -4.51 4.01
N LEU A 115 9.22 -4.91 2.95
CA LEU A 115 9.74 -6.28 2.80
C LEU A 115 10.74 -6.64 3.92
N ASP A 116 11.57 -5.70 4.34
CA ASP A 116 12.50 -5.90 5.45
C ASP A 116 11.76 -6.08 6.77
N TRP A 117 10.70 -5.28 7.02
CA TRP A 117 9.84 -5.48 8.18
C TRP A 117 9.12 -6.84 8.15
N CYS A 118 8.61 -7.26 6.98
CA CYS A 118 7.99 -8.58 6.82
C CYS A 118 8.94 -9.71 7.22
N LYS A 119 10.19 -9.66 6.75
CA LYS A 119 11.23 -10.65 7.11
C LYS A 119 11.50 -10.66 8.61
N GLN A 120 11.66 -9.48 9.23
CA GLN A 120 11.91 -9.34 10.67
C GLN A 120 10.76 -9.91 11.52
N ASN A 121 9.54 -9.89 10.99
CA ASN A 121 8.34 -10.44 11.65
C ASN A 121 7.97 -11.85 11.16
N ASN A 122 8.90 -12.57 10.54
CA ASN A 122 8.75 -13.96 10.11
C ASN A 122 7.64 -14.22 9.08
N ALA A 123 7.17 -13.22 8.36
CA ALA A 123 6.28 -13.43 7.24
C ALA A 123 6.94 -14.33 6.18
N LYS A 124 6.20 -15.30 5.66
CA LYS A 124 6.72 -16.29 4.70
C LYS A 124 6.44 -15.90 3.26
N ARG A 125 5.45 -15.05 3.05
CA ARG A 125 5.12 -14.48 1.75
C ARG A 125 4.54 -13.08 1.91
N VAL A 126 4.61 -12.32 0.83
CA VAL A 126 4.03 -10.98 0.74
C VAL A 126 3.07 -10.94 -0.43
N MET A 127 1.88 -10.40 -0.21
CA MET A 127 0.84 -10.25 -1.20
C MET A 127 0.65 -8.77 -1.55
N VAL A 128 0.27 -8.51 -2.79
CA VAL A 128 -0.23 -7.22 -3.24
C VAL A 128 -1.42 -7.45 -4.14
N THR A 129 -2.40 -6.56 -4.09
CA THR A 129 -3.51 -6.52 -5.03
C THR A 129 -3.41 -5.27 -5.87
N ALA A 130 -3.51 -5.39 -7.17
CA ALA A 130 -3.51 -4.28 -8.11
C ALA A 130 -4.69 -4.41 -9.09
N SER A 131 -5.28 -3.28 -9.46
CA SER A 131 -6.28 -3.26 -10.53
C SER A 131 -5.68 -3.80 -11.83
N SER A 132 -6.36 -4.74 -12.48
CA SER A 132 -5.96 -5.28 -13.79
C SER A 132 -5.86 -4.21 -14.88
N LYS A 133 -6.45 -3.03 -14.68
CA LYS A 133 -6.38 -1.87 -15.56
C LYS A 133 -5.15 -0.99 -15.30
N ASN A 134 -4.46 -1.19 -14.18
CA ASN A 134 -3.28 -0.41 -13.79
C ASN A 134 -1.98 -1.14 -14.19
N GLU A 135 -1.73 -1.19 -15.51
CA GLU A 135 -0.55 -1.88 -16.07
C GLU A 135 0.78 -1.37 -15.51
N LYS A 136 0.87 -0.06 -15.20
CA LYS A 136 2.09 0.53 -14.64
C LYS A 136 2.39 -0.03 -13.26
N THR A 137 1.38 -0.17 -12.41
CA THR A 137 1.51 -0.74 -11.07
C THR A 137 1.82 -2.23 -11.13
N ILE A 138 1.15 -2.99 -12.01
CA ILE A 138 1.45 -4.41 -12.22
C ILE A 138 2.90 -4.61 -12.67
N LYS A 139 3.37 -3.82 -13.64
CA LYS A 139 4.77 -3.87 -14.10
C LYS A 139 5.74 -3.51 -12.98
N PHE A 140 5.41 -2.54 -12.14
CA PHE A 140 6.22 -2.17 -10.99
C PHE A 140 6.41 -3.35 -10.03
N TYR A 141 5.32 -4.04 -9.63
CA TYR A 141 5.40 -5.19 -8.73
C TYR A 141 6.16 -6.36 -9.36
N ARG A 142 5.93 -6.68 -10.63
CA ARG A 142 6.70 -7.71 -11.34
C ARG A 142 8.20 -7.39 -11.36
N ASN A 143 8.58 -6.13 -11.57
CA ASN A 143 9.99 -5.69 -11.50
C ASN A 143 10.58 -5.79 -10.08
N MET A 144 9.74 -5.79 -9.05
CA MET A 144 10.13 -6.03 -7.65
C MET A 144 10.18 -7.53 -7.27
N GLY A 145 9.94 -8.43 -8.23
CA GLY A 145 9.99 -9.87 -8.05
C GLY A 145 8.68 -10.51 -7.59
N PHE A 146 7.55 -9.82 -7.72
CA PHE A 146 6.23 -10.41 -7.48
C PHE A 146 5.75 -11.20 -8.70
N ASP A 147 5.17 -12.37 -8.45
CA ASP A 147 4.54 -13.22 -9.46
C ASP A 147 3.01 -13.08 -9.44
N ASP A 148 2.40 -13.24 -10.59
CA ASP A 148 0.94 -13.28 -10.70
C ASP A 148 0.41 -14.61 -10.13
N ILE A 149 -0.56 -14.53 -9.21
CA ILE A 149 -1.11 -15.74 -8.56
C ILE A 149 -2.60 -15.94 -8.77
N ASN A 150 -3.38 -14.87 -8.84
CA ASN A 150 -4.84 -14.95 -8.97
C ASN A 150 -5.37 -13.95 -10.00
N LEU A 151 -6.50 -14.30 -10.60
CA LEU A 151 -7.32 -13.41 -11.41
C LEU A 151 -8.72 -13.37 -10.83
N THR A 152 -9.23 -12.19 -10.50
CA THR A 152 -10.61 -11.99 -10.05
C THR A 152 -11.45 -11.44 -11.19
N LEU A 153 -12.58 -12.06 -11.47
CA LEU A 153 -13.54 -11.66 -12.49
C LEU A 153 -14.85 -11.21 -11.81
N LYS A 154 -15.43 -10.10 -12.29
CA LYS A 154 -16.70 -9.54 -11.79
C LYS A 154 -17.75 -9.57 -12.89
N LYS A 155 -19.00 -9.86 -12.52
CA LYS A 155 -20.19 -9.70 -13.36
C LYS A 155 -21.27 -8.99 -12.54
N GLU A 156 -21.76 -7.89 -13.03
CA GLU A 156 -22.97 -7.24 -12.47
C GLU A 156 -24.22 -8.05 -12.88
N LEU A 157 -25.22 -8.14 -11.99
CA LEU A 157 -26.46 -8.91 -12.18
C LEU A 157 -27.64 -7.98 -12.41
#